data_13b5be8a6590a1eb3ed0e3d9d55b073d
#
_entry.id   13b5be8a6590a1eb3ed0e3d9d55b073d
#
_cell.length_a   1.000
_cell.length_b   1.000
_cell.length_c   1.000
_cell.angle_alpha   90.00
_cell.angle_beta   90.00
_cell.angle_gamma   90.00
#
_symmetry.space_group_name_H-M   'P 1'
#
loop_
_entity.id
_entity.type
_entity.pdbx_description
1 polymer ?
#
loop_
_entity_poly.entity_id
_entity_poly.type
_entity_poly.pdbx_seq_one_letter_code
_entity_poly.pdbx_strand_id
1 'polypeptide(L)'
;SIGMDHYSKPHDEFAVALKNKQLHRNFQGYCTRETTGQVYAFGASSISQLDSAYIQNIKNASQYIKSIEKDNLAVLRGYSVDKDQKIIREIINSIMCNYYVDIKTIAKKYNLQVSELYNLIKFKKDNLEDFIEDEILEFKQDIISVKESGRLFTRNIAMRFDPLIDQKVGSYSNTV
;
A
#
# COMPACT_ATOMS: atom_id res chain seq x y z
N SER A 1 -11.73 5.21 14.41
CA SER A 1 -11.20 5.25 13.04
C SER A 1 -10.34 4.02 12.80
N ILE A 2 -10.39 3.47 11.60
CA ILE A 2 -9.51 2.38 11.14
C ILE A 2 -8.47 2.89 10.14
N GLY A 3 -8.69 4.03 9.54
CA GLY A 3 -7.74 4.70 8.65
C GLY A 3 -8.41 5.74 7.77
N MET A 4 -7.70 6.81 7.48
CA MET A 4 -8.19 7.93 6.65
C MET A 4 -9.62 8.35 7.07
N ASP A 5 -10.60 8.17 6.21
CA ASP A 5 -12.01 8.49 6.37
C ASP A 5 -12.89 7.26 6.71
N HIS A 6 -12.26 6.13 7.05
CA HIS A 6 -12.96 4.89 7.36
C HIS A 6 -13.12 4.68 8.86
N TYR A 7 -14.33 4.30 9.26
CA TYR A 7 -14.71 4.04 10.65
C TYR A 7 -15.39 2.69 10.76
N SER A 8 -15.10 1.95 11.82
CA SER A 8 -15.79 0.70 12.15
C SER A 8 -16.12 0.64 13.62
N LYS A 9 -17.06 -0.23 13.99
CA LYS A 9 -17.36 -0.51 15.40
C LYS A 9 -16.22 -1.29 16.04
N PRO A 10 -16.01 -1.19 17.38
CA PRO A 10 -14.87 -1.84 18.04
C PRO A 10 -14.76 -3.36 17.86
N HIS A 11 -15.87 -4.03 17.60
CA HIS A 11 -15.95 -5.50 17.42
C HIS A 11 -16.05 -5.92 15.96
N ASP A 12 -15.98 -4.98 15.03
CA ASP A 12 -15.99 -5.24 13.60
C ASP A 12 -14.67 -5.88 13.15
N GLU A 13 -14.72 -6.72 12.12
CA GLU A 13 -13.55 -7.44 11.61
C GLU A 13 -12.39 -6.51 11.23
N PHE A 14 -12.68 -5.32 10.69
CA PHE A 14 -11.65 -4.33 10.35
C PHE A 14 -10.97 -3.75 11.59
N ALA A 15 -11.72 -3.46 12.67
CA ALA A 15 -11.14 -2.97 13.91
C ALA A 15 -10.28 -4.04 14.58
N VAL A 16 -10.73 -5.29 14.55
CA VAL A 16 -9.97 -6.45 15.04
C VAL A 16 -8.72 -6.66 14.22
N ALA A 17 -8.81 -6.60 12.88
CA ALA A 17 -7.67 -6.73 11.98
C ALA A 17 -6.63 -5.61 12.20
N LEU A 18 -7.07 -4.36 12.39
CA LEU A 18 -6.17 -3.25 12.72
C LEU A 18 -5.44 -3.50 14.05
N LYS A 19 -6.16 -3.91 15.10
CA LYS A 19 -5.57 -4.22 16.41
C LYS A 19 -4.52 -5.32 16.31
N ASN A 20 -4.75 -6.31 15.46
CA ASN A 20 -3.85 -7.43 15.21
C ASN A 20 -2.79 -7.13 14.14
N LYS A 21 -2.72 -5.91 13.61
CA LYS A 21 -1.81 -5.51 12.51
C LYS A 21 -2.00 -6.37 11.24
N GLN A 22 -3.23 -6.72 10.96
CA GLN A 22 -3.65 -7.58 9.84
C GLN A 22 -4.55 -6.86 8.85
N LEU A 23 -4.76 -5.54 9.04
CA LEU A 23 -5.53 -4.77 8.09
C LEU A 23 -4.74 -4.61 6.79
N HIS A 24 -5.42 -4.75 5.68
CA HIS A 24 -4.85 -4.63 4.35
C HIS A 24 -5.68 -3.66 3.50
N ARG A 25 -5.11 -3.19 2.40
CA ARG A 25 -5.80 -2.30 1.46
C ARG A 25 -5.51 -2.72 0.02
N ASN A 26 -6.55 -2.63 -0.79
CA ASN A 26 -6.48 -2.78 -2.23
C ASN A 26 -7.18 -1.60 -2.93
N PHE A 27 -7.41 -1.66 -4.23
CA PHE A 27 -8.11 -0.60 -4.98
C PHE A 27 -9.59 -0.43 -4.60
N GLN A 28 -10.20 -1.42 -3.94
CA GLN A 28 -11.59 -1.35 -3.50
C GLN A 28 -11.74 -0.71 -2.11
N GLY A 29 -10.65 -0.69 -1.31
CA GLY A 29 -10.65 -0.18 0.05
C GLY A 29 -9.93 -1.09 1.03
N TYR A 30 -10.29 -1.00 2.30
CA TYR A 30 -9.73 -1.87 3.34
C TYR A 30 -10.29 -3.28 3.27
N CYS A 31 -9.46 -4.27 3.58
CA CYS A 31 -9.84 -5.67 3.72
C CYS A 31 -8.98 -6.33 4.81
N THR A 32 -9.44 -7.45 5.32
CA THR A 32 -8.67 -8.28 6.25
C THR A 32 -7.69 -9.17 5.49
N ARG A 33 -6.61 -9.61 6.12
CA ARG A 33 -5.64 -10.55 5.50
C ARG A 33 -6.17 -11.97 5.32
N GLU A 34 -7.37 -12.25 5.77
CA GLU A 34 -8.06 -13.52 5.50
C GLU A 34 -8.42 -13.67 4.02
N THR A 35 -8.48 -12.56 3.28
CA THR A 35 -8.66 -12.59 1.83
C THR A 35 -7.35 -12.96 1.12
N THR A 36 -7.44 -13.45 -0.12
CA THR A 36 -6.27 -13.81 -0.93
C THR A 36 -5.33 -12.64 -1.22
N GLY A 37 -5.72 -11.41 -0.89
CA GLY A 37 -5.00 -10.19 -1.24
C GLY A 37 -5.06 -9.85 -2.73
N GLN A 38 -5.69 -10.67 -3.56
CA GLN A 38 -5.89 -10.41 -4.98
C GLN A 38 -7.31 -9.93 -5.24
N VAL A 39 -7.45 -9.02 -6.20
CA VAL A 39 -8.73 -8.47 -6.64
C VAL A 39 -8.88 -8.71 -8.12
N TYR A 40 -9.91 -9.44 -8.51
CA TYR A 40 -10.34 -9.61 -9.89
C TYR A 40 -11.48 -8.63 -10.15
N ALA A 41 -11.22 -7.63 -10.97
CA ALA A 41 -12.16 -6.54 -11.21
C ALA A 41 -12.92 -6.72 -12.51
N PHE A 42 -14.25 -6.62 -12.44
CA PHE A 42 -15.15 -6.72 -13.57
C PHE A 42 -15.78 -5.36 -13.87
N GLY A 43 -16.08 -5.11 -15.15
CA GLY A 43 -16.70 -3.87 -15.61
C GLY A 43 -15.71 -2.87 -16.22
N ALA A 44 -16.25 -1.86 -16.87
CA ALA A 44 -15.49 -0.78 -17.50
C ALA A 44 -14.68 -0.01 -16.45
N SER A 45 -13.49 0.42 -16.80
CA SER A 45 -12.52 1.18 -15.97
C SER A 45 -11.97 0.47 -14.74
N SER A 46 -12.48 -0.69 -14.36
CA SER A 46 -12.09 -1.40 -13.14
C SER A 46 -10.63 -1.86 -13.17
N ILE A 47 -10.03 -2.00 -11.98
CA ILE A 47 -8.63 -2.35 -11.81
C ILE A 47 -8.51 -3.65 -11.02
N SER A 48 -7.96 -4.68 -11.65
CA SER A 48 -7.53 -5.91 -10.98
C SER A 48 -6.16 -5.68 -10.33
N GLN A 49 -6.03 -6.16 -9.10
CA GLN A 49 -4.77 -6.19 -8.35
C GLN A 49 -4.38 -7.64 -8.12
N LEU A 50 -3.39 -8.10 -8.85
CA LEU A 50 -2.85 -9.45 -8.74
C LEU A 50 -1.55 -9.42 -7.92
N ASP A 51 -1.01 -10.59 -7.62
CA ASP A 51 0.25 -10.69 -6.90
C ASP A 51 1.39 -9.95 -7.63
N SER A 52 1.50 -10.15 -8.93
CA SER A 52 2.59 -9.60 -9.76
C SER A 52 2.14 -8.63 -10.85
N ALA A 53 0.89 -8.16 -10.81
CA ALA A 53 0.40 -7.22 -11.82
C ALA A 53 -0.78 -6.38 -11.35
N TYR A 54 -0.90 -5.19 -11.93
CA TYR A 54 -2.12 -4.41 -11.97
C TYR A 54 -2.64 -4.38 -13.39
N ILE A 55 -3.96 -4.58 -13.58
CA ILE A 55 -4.60 -4.64 -14.89
C ILE A 55 -5.82 -3.73 -14.87
N GLN A 56 -5.88 -2.77 -15.79
CA GLN A 56 -7.03 -1.89 -15.93
C GLN A 56 -7.83 -2.22 -17.18
N ASN A 57 -9.13 -2.37 -17.01
CA ASN A 57 -10.07 -2.58 -18.10
C ASN A 57 -10.31 -1.30 -18.91
N ILE A 58 -10.81 -1.47 -20.14
CA ILE A 58 -11.24 -0.39 -21.04
C ILE A 58 -12.20 0.54 -20.29
N LYS A 59 -11.94 1.87 -20.35
CA LYS A 59 -12.72 2.85 -19.60
C LYS A 59 -14.07 3.16 -20.24
N ASN A 60 -14.14 3.15 -21.57
CA ASN A 60 -15.38 3.40 -22.29
C ASN A 60 -16.28 2.17 -22.24
N ALA A 61 -17.49 2.32 -21.70
CA ALA A 61 -18.42 1.21 -21.47
C ALA A 61 -18.82 0.48 -22.78
N SER A 62 -19.08 1.21 -23.86
CA SER A 62 -19.46 0.60 -25.16
C SER A 62 -18.32 -0.21 -25.75
N GLN A 63 -17.08 0.26 -25.64
CA GLN A 63 -15.90 -0.47 -26.11
C GLN A 63 -15.63 -1.70 -25.24
N TYR A 64 -15.82 -1.56 -23.90
CA TYR A 64 -15.72 -2.69 -22.97
C TYR A 64 -16.70 -3.80 -23.36
N ILE A 65 -17.97 -3.48 -23.52
CA ILE A 65 -19.02 -4.43 -23.91
C ILE A 65 -18.66 -5.11 -25.23
N LYS A 66 -18.33 -4.35 -26.28
CA LYS A 66 -17.92 -4.89 -27.59
C LYS A 66 -16.72 -5.82 -27.52
N SER A 67 -15.78 -5.57 -26.58
CA SER A 67 -14.62 -6.45 -26.37
C SER A 67 -15.05 -7.77 -25.75
N ILE A 68 -15.89 -7.72 -24.72
CA ILE A 68 -16.41 -8.93 -24.05
C ILE A 68 -17.27 -9.77 -24.98
N GLU A 69 -18.14 -9.14 -25.78
CA GLU A 69 -18.99 -9.86 -26.78
C GLU A 69 -18.17 -10.60 -27.85
N LYS A 70 -16.92 -10.25 -28.03
CA LYS A 70 -15.98 -10.93 -28.95
C LYS A 70 -15.12 -11.98 -28.24
N ASP A 71 -15.47 -12.38 -27.03
CA ASP A 71 -14.69 -13.29 -26.16
C ASP A 71 -13.25 -12.82 -25.91
N ASN A 72 -13.02 -11.50 -25.88
CA ASN A 72 -11.73 -10.92 -25.59
C ASN A 72 -11.67 -10.37 -24.15
N LEU A 73 -10.47 -10.39 -23.58
CA LEU A 73 -10.20 -9.65 -22.36
C LEU A 73 -10.25 -8.14 -22.67
N ALA A 74 -11.13 -7.42 -22.00
CA ALA A 74 -11.31 -5.98 -22.20
C ALA A 74 -10.22 -5.15 -21.49
N VAL A 75 -8.95 -5.53 -21.65
CA VAL A 75 -7.81 -4.90 -21.01
C VAL A 75 -7.37 -3.69 -21.81
N LEU A 76 -7.23 -2.54 -21.13
CA LEU A 76 -6.67 -1.30 -21.68
C LEU A 76 -5.15 -1.25 -21.47
N ARG A 77 -4.69 -1.58 -20.26
CA ARG A 77 -3.28 -1.52 -19.87
C ARG A 77 -3.00 -2.40 -18.66
N GLY A 78 -1.75 -2.80 -18.51
CA GLY A 78 -1.27 -3.52 -17.34
C GLY A 78 0.06 -2.95 -16.86
N TYR A 79 0.41 -3.29 -15.63
CA TYR A 79 1.69 -2.99 -15.02
C TYR A 79 2.19 -4.23 -14.28
N SER A 80 3.35 -4.74 -14.66
CA SER A 80 4.00 -5.85 -13.96
C SER A 80 4.72 -5.33 -12.73
N VAL A 81 4.56 -6.03 -11.62
CA VAL A 81 5.17 -5.71 -10.32
C VAL A 81 6.30 -6.72 -10.08
N ASP A 82 7.53 -6.25 -10.06
CA ASP A 82 8.69 -7.07 -9.75
C ASP A 82 8.82 -7.36 -8.24
N LYS A 83 9.86 -8.12 -7.87
CA LYS A 83 10.10 -8.53 -6.48
C LYS A 83 10.33 -7.32 -5.56
N ASP A 84 11.11 -6.36 -6.02
CA ASP A 84 11.47 -5.18 -5.22
C ASP A 84 10.25 -4.29 -4.98
N GLN A 85 9.45 -4.08 -6.01
CA GLN A 85 8.19 -3.34 -5.93
C GLN A 85 7.16 -4.03 -5.02
N LYS A 86 7.15 -5.37 -4.95
CA LYS A 86 6.30 -6.09 -3.98
C LYS A 86 6.72 -5.81 -2.55
N ILE A 87 8.02 -5.77 -2.28
CA ILE A 87 8.56 -5.45 -0.96
C ILE A 87 8.20 -4.02 -0.55
N ILE A 88 8.43 -3.07 -1.44
CA ILE A 88 8.07 -1.66 -1.23
C ILE A 88 6.56 -1.53 -0.96
N ARG A 89 5.73 -2.17 -1.78
CA ARG A 89 4.28 -2.19 -1.60
C ARG A 89 3.87 -2.76 -0.24
N GLU A 90 4.54 -3.79 0.26
CA GLU A 90 4.24 -4.37 1.58
C GLU A 90 4.59 -3.42 2.71
N ILE A 91 5.73 -2.73 2.65
CA ILE A 91 6.12 -1.71 3.63
C ILE A 91 5.11 -0.56 3.65
N ILE A 92 4.81 -0.01 2.48
CA ILE A 92 3.85 1.11 2.35
C ILE A 92 2.48 0.69 2.88
N ASN A 93 1.97 -0.48 2.50
CA ASN A 93 0.68 -0.98 2.99
C ASN A 93 0.68 -1.23 4.49
N SER A 94 1.77 -1.72 5.06
CA SER A 94 1.87 -1.93 6.51
C SER A 94 1.77 -0.61 7.28
N ILE A 95 2.45 0.43 6.82
CA ILE A 95 2.35 1.77 7.40
C ILE A 95 0.94 2.34 7.22
N MET A 96 0.42 2.30 5.99
CA MET A 96 -0.87 2.90 5.63
C MET A 96 -2.07 2.24 6.33
N CYS A 97 -2.01 0.93 6.57
CA CYS A 97 -3.14 0.17 7.10
C CYS A 97 -3.02 -0.12 8.59
N ASN A 98 -1.80 -0.31 9.09
CA ASN A 98 -1.58 -0.79 10.46
C ASN A 98 -0.80 0.22 11.33
N TYR A 99 -0.39 1.36 10.77
CA TYR A 99 0.42 2.36 11.49
C TYR A 99 1.71 1.78 12.07
N TYR A 100 2.18 0.69 11.47
CA TYR A 100 3.26 -0.12 12.00
C TYR A 100 3.95 -0.89 10.88
N VAL A 101 5.28 -0.97 10.97
CA VAL A 101 6.06 -1.91 10.15
C VAL A 101 7.28 -2.39 10.92
N ASP A 102 7.53 -3.70 10.87
CA ASP A 102 8.74 -4.34 11.37
C ASP A 102 9.62 -4.72 10.16
N ILE A 103 10.67 -3.97 9.95
CA ILE A 103 11.59 -4.13 8.81
C ILE A 103 12.31 -5.49 8.88
N LYS A 104 12.64 -5.98 10.08
CA LYS A 104 13.28 -7.29 10.24
C LYS A 104 12.37 -8.44 9.79
N THR A 105 11.10 -8.35 10.15
CA THR A 105 10.10 -9.36 9.75
C THR A 105 9.94 -9.37 8.23
N ILE A 106 9.89 -8.20 7.58
CA ILE A 106 9.82 -8.12 6.12
C ILE A 106 11.11 -8.64 5.48
N ALA A 107 12.28 -8.22 5.95
CA ALA A 107 13.57 -8.71 5.44
C ALA A 107 13.64 -10.24 5.50
N LYS A 108 13.30 -10.82 6.66
CA LYS A 108 13.26 -12.29 6.84
C LYS A 108 12.30 -12.97 5.86
N LYS A 109 11.11 -12.43 5.66
CA LYS A 109 10.09 -12.96 4.72
C LYS A 109 10.62 -13.08 3.30
N TYR A 110 11.43 -12.10 2.87
CA TYR A 110 11.98 -12.06 1.51
C TYR A 110 13.40 -12.60 1.39
N ASN A 111 13.94 -13.22 2.46
CA ASN A 111 15.30 -13.73 2.55
C ASN A 111 16.36 -12.66 2.25
N LEU A 112 16.20 -11.47 2.83
CA LEU A 112 17.13 -10.35 2.75
C LEU A 112 17.75 -10.06 4.12
N GLN A 113 18.96 -9.49 4.11
CA GLN A 113 19.48 -8.80 5.28
C GLN A 113 18.78 -7.44 5.44
N VAL A 114 18.69 -6.93 6.66
CA VAL A 114 18.06 -5.63 6.93
C VAL A 114 18.75 -4.49 6.14
N SER A 115 20.07 -4.55 6.01
CA SER A 115 20.85 -3.58 5.24
C SER A 115 20.53 -3.61 3.75
N GLU A 116 20.28 -4.80 3.19
CA GLU A 116 19.89 -4.96 1.79
C GLU A 116 18.48 -4.36 1.56
N LEU A 117 17.57 -4.58 2.51
CA LEU A 117 16.24 -4.00 2.45
C LEU A 117 16.28 -2.46 2.52
N TYR A 118 17.10 -1.89 3.42
CA TYR A 118 17.28 -0.44 3.49
C TYR A 118 17.86 0.14 2.19
N ASN A 119 18.82 -0.54 1.58
CA ASN A 119 19.36 -0.11 0.28
C ASN A 119 18.30 -0.16 -0.83
N LEU A 120 17.50 -1.23 -0.86
CA LEU A 120 16.42 -1.40 -1.85
C LEU A 120 15.41 -0.24 -1.81
N ILE A 121 14.96 0.13 -0.62
CA ILE A 121 14.00 1.22 -0.42
C ILE A 121 14.67 2.60 -0.33
N LYS A 122 15.97 2.68 -0.54
CA LYS A 122 16.79 3.90 -0.40
C LYS A 122 16.55 4.64 0.94
N PHE A 123 16.25 3.88 1.97
CA PHE A 123 15.91 4.43 3.28
C PHE A 123 17.16 4.89 4.03
N LYS A 124 17.06 6.08 4.60
CA LYS A 124 17.99 6.62 5.60
C LYS A 124 17.17 7.02 6.81
N LYS A 125 17.74 6.85 8.01
CA LYS A 125 17.05 7.22 9.25
C LYS A 125 16.64 8.70 9.25
N ASP A 126 17.48 9.56 8.71
CA ASP A 126 17.25 11.00 8.58
C ASP A 126 15.98 11.33 7.78
N ASN A 127 15.50 10.39 6.95
CA ASN A 127 14.24 10.56 6.21
C ASN A 127 13.01 10.62 7.12
N LEU A 128 13.14 10.25 8.39
CA LEU A 128 12.05 10.27 9.37
C LEU A 128 12.32 11.21 10.56
N GLU A 129 13.43 11.95 10.56
CA GLU A 129 13.83 12.79 11.68
C GLU A 129 12.75 13.82 12.00
N ASP A 130 12.23 14.51 11.00
CA ASP A 130 11.15 15.48 11.14
C ASP A 130 9.92 14.90 11.87
N PHE A 131 9.50 13.70 11.50
CA PHE A 131 8.35 13.03 12.14
C PHE A 131 8.66 12.51 13.55
N ILE A 132 9.92 12.20 13.84
CA ILE A 132 10.37 11.76 15.18
C ILE A 132 10.41 12.95 16.12
N GLU A 133 10.99 14.08 15.69
CA GLU A 133 11.07 15.33 16.45
C GLU A 133 9.68 15.88 16.77
N ASP A 134 8.76 15.83 15.81
CA ASP A 134 7.35 16.22 15.99
C ASP A 134 6.53 15.22 16.83
N GLU A 135 7.16 14.17 17.34
CA GLU A 135 6.50 13.09 18.10
C GLU A 135 5.33 12.40 17.36
N ILE A 136 5.39 12.37 16.04
CA ILE A 136 4.38 11.76 15.16
C ILE A 136 4.58 10.26 15.01
N LEU A 137 5.85 9.82 15.02
CA LEU A 137 6.21 8.41 14.96
C LEU A 137 7.38 8.07 15.90
N GLU A 138 7.55 6.78 16.13
CA GLU A 138 8.70 6.21 16.83
C GLU A 138 9.42 5.24 15.92
N PHE A 139 10.77 5.33 15.86
CA PHE A 139 11.62 4.39 15.15
C PHE A 139 12.64 3.77 16.12
N LYS A 140 12.42 2.50 16.48
CA LYS A 140 13.27 1.76 17.41
C LYS A 140 13.48 0.32 16.92
N GLN A 141 14.73 -0.15 16.93
CA GLN A 141 15.09 -1.55 16.63
C GLN A 141 14.55 -2.06 15.27
N ASP A 142 14.54 -1.17 14.25
CA ASP A 142 14.01 -1.42 12.92
C ASP A 142 12.47 -1.58 12.88
N ILE A 143 11.79 -1.09 13.91
CA ILE A 143 10.34 -0.99 13.98
C ILE A 143 9.93 0.47 13.86
N ILE A 144 8.99 0.74 12.97
CA ILE A 144 8.32 2.02 12.82
C ILE A 144 6.92 1.89 13.38
N SER A 145 6.57 2.79 14.30
CA SER A 145 5.23 2.88 14.89
C SER A 145 4.72 4.31 14.78
N VAL A 146 3.65 4.51 14.03
CA VAL A 146 2.99 5.81 13.91
C VAL A 146 2.10 6.02 15.12
N LYS A 147 2.31 7.13 15.84
CA LYS A 147 1.52 7.49 17.03
C LYS A 147 0.11 7.96 16.62
N GLU A 148 -0.80 8.08 17.58
CA GLU A 148 -2.17 8.57 17.36
C GLU A 148 -2.16 9.96 16.67
N SER A 149 -1.31 10.86 17.15
CA SER A 149 -1.08 12.20 16.56
C SER A 149 -0.61 12.15 15.10
N GLY A 150 0.11 11.09 14.73
CA GLY A 150 0.68 10.91 13.40
C GLY A 150 -0.26 10.29 12.37
N ARG A 151 -1.45 9.81 12.76
CA ARG A 151 -2.35 9.09 11.84
C ARG A 151 -2.78 9.91 10.63
N LEU A 152 -2.93 11.21 10.77
CA LEU A 152 -3.25 12.11 9.65
C LEU A 152 -2.09 12.25 8.66
N PHE A 153 -0.86 12.02 9.11
CA PHE A 153 0.36 12.13 8.31
C PHE A 153 0.85 10.78 7.76
N THR A 154 0.09 9.71 7.96
CA THR A 154 0.50 8.34 7.57
C THR A 154 0.90 8.26 6.11
N ARG A 155 0.20 8.98 5.22
CA ARG A 155 0.53 9.04 3.79
C ARG A 155 1.90 9.69 3.55
N ASN A 156 2.20 10.79 4.24
CA ASN A 156 3.48 11.48 4.14
C ASN A 156 4.63 10.60 4.64
N ILE A 157 4.40 9.86 5.73
CA ILE A 157 5.34 8.89 6.26
C ILE A 157 5.58 7.75 5.24
N ALA A 158 4.50 7.17 4.69
CA ALA A 158 4.60 6.08 3.71
C ALA A 158 5.32 6.50 2.42
N MET A 159 5.17 7.74 1.98
CA MET A 159 5.87 8.31 0.83
C MET A 159 7.40 8.29 0.98
N ARG A 160 7.94 8.33 2.21
CA ARG A 160 9.40 8.26 2.46
C ARG A 160 10.00 6.89 2.11
N PHE A 161 9.17 5.89 1.87
CA PHE A 161 9.56 4.53 1.52
C PHE A 161 9.36 4.19 0.03
N ASP A 162 8.89 5.14 -0.78
CA ASP A 162 8.72 4.96 -2.22
C ASP A 162 9.90 5.59 -2.99
N PRO A 163 10.88 4.79 -3.46
CA PRO A 163 12.04 5.30 -4.18
C PRO A 163 11.70 5.86 -5.58
N LEU A 164 10.45 5.69 -6.04
CA LEU A 164 9.98 6.15 -7.34
C LEU A 164 9.30 7.53 -7.27
N ILE A 165 9.06 8.06 -6.06
CA ILE A 165 8.29 9.30 -5.90
C ILE A 165 9.04 10.50 -6.49
N ASP A 166 10.35 10.54 -6.33
CA ASP A 166 11.21 11.61 -6.84
C ASP A 166 11.40 11.56 -8.35
N GLN A 167 11.05 10.43 -9.00
CA GLN A 167 11.20 10.24 -10.45
C GLN A 167 9.99 10.74 -11.25
N LYS A 168 8.89 11.04 -10.59
CA LYS A 168 7.65 11.51 -11.22
C LYS A 168 7.34 12.94 -10.80
N VAL A 169 7.99 13.89 -11.43
CA VAL A 169 7.55 15.29 -11.35
C VAL A 169 6.23 15.42 -12.12
N GLY A 170 5.14 15.63 -11.38
CA GLY A 170 3.85 16.06 -11.93
C GLY A 170 2.79 14.98 -12.04
N SER A 171 1.69 15.25 -11.41
CA SER A 171 0.33 14.71 -11.41
C SER A 171 -0.07 13.79 -10.24
N TYR A 172 0.34 14.09 -9.04
CA TYR A 172 -0.36 13.61 -7.85
C TYR A 172 -1.35 14.67 -7.36
N SER A 173 -2.52 14.25 -6.85
CA SER A 173 -3.37 15.17 -6.12
C SER A 173 -2.60 15.73 -4.93
N ASN A 174 -2.54 17.05 -4.80
CA ASN A 174 -1.94 17.68 -3.65
C ASN A 174 -2.62 17.16 -2.38
N THR A 175 -1.84 16.64 -1.47
CA THR A 175 -2.28 16.49 -0.08
C THR A 175 -2.41 17.87 0.50
N VAL A 176 -3.58 18.20 0.99
CA VAL A 176 -3.83 19.42 1.79
C VAL A 176 -3.11 19.26 3.11
#